data_5e5d4e96531a83c65e405ddaa977b1ce
#
_entry.id   5e5d4e96531a83c65e405ddaa977b1ce
#
_cell.length_a   1.000
_cell.length_b   1.000
_cell.length_c   1.000
_cell.angle_alpha   90.00
_cell.angle_beta   90.00
_cell.angle_gamma   90.00
#
_symmetry.space_group_name_H-M   'P 1'
#
loop_
_entity.id
_entity.type
_entity.pdbx_description
1 polymer ?
#
loop_
_entity_poly.entity_id
_entity_poly.type
_entity_poly.pdbx_seq_one_letter_code
_entity_poly.pdbx_strand_id
1 'polypeptide(L)' 'MARQDASTARQMNYITRLQNNPRSQITVREYLSSRGKEITNALTRSEASDLIKLLIFVRSY' A
#
# COMPACT_ATOMS: atom_id res chain seq x y z
N MET A 1 8.77 -4.28 21.87
CA MET A 1 8.57 -4.43 21.33
C MET A 1 7.94 -4.11 20.40
N ALA A 2 7.66 -3.81 20.15
CA ALA A 2 6.96 -3.66 19.35
C ALA A 2 7.17 -3.55 18.14
N ARG A 3 7.36 -3.92 17.59
CA ARG A 3 7.62 -3.90 16.57
C ARG A 3 6.81 -4.16 15.75
N GLN A 4 6.15 -4.33 15.71
CA GLN A 4 5.41 -4.70 14.97
C GLN A 4 4.63 -3.87 14.27
N ASP A 5 4.92 -2.92 13.85
CA ASP A 5 4.21 -2.03 12.99
C ASP A 5 4.32 -2.38 11.51
N ALA A 6 5.07 -3.41 11.20
CA ALA A 6 5.21 -3.84 9.80
C ALA A 6 3.86 -4.29 9.24
N SER A 7 3.63 -4.03 7.96
CA SER A 7 2.43 -4.47 7.29
C SER A 7 2.33 -6.00 7.31
N THR A 8 1.09 -6.50 7.36
CA THR A 8 0.88 -7.94 7.42
C THR A 8 0.96 -8.56 6.02
N ALA A 9 1.18 -9.87 5.99
CA ALA A 9 1.17 -10.59 4.72
C ALA A 9 -0.17 -10.43 4.02
N ARG A 10 -1.25 -10.41 4.79
CA ARG A 10 -2.58 -10.24 4.22
C ARG A 10 -2.70 -8.88 3.54
N GLN A 11 -2.19 -7.84 4.17
CA GLN A 11 -2.21 -6.51 3.59
C GLN A 11 -1.39 -6.46 2.31
N MET A 12 -0.21 -7.08 2.32
CA MET A 12 0.64 -7.11 1.14
C MET A 12 -0.04 -7.83 -0.02
N ASN A 13 -0.68 -8.95 0.26
CA ASN A 13 -1.41 -9.68 -0.78
C ASN A 13 -2.53 -8.86 -1.36
N TYR A 14 -3.23 -8.15 -0.51
CA TYR A 14 -4.35 -7.32 -0.94
C TYR A 14 -3.86 -6.18 -1.83
N ILE A 15 -2.78 -5.53 -1.42
CA ILE A 15 -2.20 -4.45 -2.21
C ILE A 15 -1.75 -4.98 -3.57
N THR A 16 -1.11 -6.15 -3.59
CA THR A 16 -0.67 -6.76 -4.83
C THR A 16 -1.85 -7.00 -5.79
N ARG A 17 -2.95 -7.46 -5.25
CA ARG A 17 -4.15 -7.65 -6.06
C ARG A 17 -4.68 -6.35 -6.61
N LEU A 18 -4.71 -5.31 -5.78
CA LEU A 18 -5.24 -4.04 -6.20
C LEU A 18 -4.35 -3.33 -7.21
N GLN A 19 -3.11 -3.75 -7.32
CA GLN A 19 -2.19 -3.17 -8.29
C GLN A 19 -2.40 -3.68 -9.70
N ASN A 20 -3.47 -4.40 -9.94
CA ASN A 20 -3.71 -4.97 -11.24
C ASN A 20 -4.04 -3.96 -12.32
N ASN A 21 -4.34 -2.73 -12.00
CA ASN A 21 -4.57 -1.76 -13.06
C ASN A 21 -3.54 -0.64 -12.95
N PRO A 22 -3.25 0.03 -14.09
CA PRO A 22 -2.19 1.05 -14.14
C PRO A 22 -2.40 2.19 -13.18
N ARG A 23 -3.64 2.57 -12.96
CA ARG A 23 -3.96 3.67 -12.06
C ARG A 23 -3.53 3.35 -10.63
N SER A 24 -3.81 2.13 -10.20
CA SER A 24 -3.41 1.69 -8.87
C SER A 24 -1.89 1.66 -8.74
N GLN A 25 -1.20 1.25 -9.80
CA GLN A 25 0.26 1.20 -9.77
C GLN A 25 0.85 2.59 -9.57
N ILE A 26 0.30 3.57 -10.24
CA ILE A 26 0.75 4.95 -10.10
C ILE A 26 0.48 5.44 -8.68
N THR A 27 -0.70 5.14 -8.15
CA THR A 27 -1.07 5.55 -6.81
C THR A 27 -0.11 4.95 -5.78
N VAL A 28 0.21 3.66 -5.92
CA VAL A 28 1.14 3.01 -5.01
C VAL A 28 2.51 3.67 -5.07
N ARG A 29 3.00 3.93 -6.27
CA ARG A 29 4.31 4.56 -6.43
C ARG A 29 4.35 5.93 -5.79
N GLU A 30 3.32 6.72 -6.00
CA GLU A 30 3.26 8.06 -5.43
C GLU A 30 3.18 8.01 -3.91
N TYR A 31 2.41 7.08 -3.39
CA TYR A 31 2.29 6.93 -1.95
C TYR A 31 3.64 6.56 -1.33
N LEU A 32 4.32 5.59 -1.93
CA LEU A 32 5.62 5.18 -1.43
C LEU A 32 6.62 6.35 -1.46
N SER A 33 6.60 7.10 -2.54
CA SER A 33 7.50 8.24 -2.67
C SER A 33 7.23 9.27 -1.60
N SER A 34 5.97 9.54 -1.30
CA SER A 34 5.60 10.53 -0.29
C SER A 34 6.00 10.08 1.11
N ARG A 35 6.19 8.78 1.30
CA ARG A 35 6.62 8.26 2.59
C ARG A 35 8.12 7.98 2.65
N GLY A 36 8.83 8.27 1.56
CA GLY A 36 10.25 7.99 1.51
C GLY A 36 10.58 6.52 1.45
N LYS A 37 9.68 5.72 0.92
CA LYS A 37 9.86 4.27 0.81
C LYS A 37 9.99 3.89 -0.65
N GLU A 38 10.59 2.73 -0.91
CA GLU A 38 10.77 2.26 -2.28
C GLU A 38 9.92 1.05 -2.62
N ILE A 39 9.53 0.28 -1.60
CA ILE A 39 8.74 -0.92 -1.84
C ILE A 39 7.62 -0.99 -0.79
N THR A 40 6.55 -1.70 -1.15
CA THR A 40 5.40 -1.81 -0.27
C THR A 40 5.73 -2.57 1.01
N ASN A 41 6.71 -3.46 0.97
CA ASN A 41 7.10 -4.22 2.15
C ASN A 41 7.68 -3.33 3.25
N ALA A 42 8.09 -2.12 2.90
CA ALA A 42 8.64 -1.19 3.88
C ALA A 42 7.57 -0.39 4.62
N LEU A 43 6.31 -0.54 4.23
CA LEU A 43 5.23 0.20 4.86
C LEU A 43 4.89 -0.38 6.22
N THR A 44 4.49 0.48 7.14
CA THR A 44 3.94 0.03 8.41
C THR A 44 2.52 -0.45 8.20
N ARG A 45 1.96 -1.09 9.24
CA ARG A 45 0.59 -1.55 9.16
C ARG A 45 -0.37 -0.39 8.90
N SER A 46 -0.14 0.72 9.56
CA SER A 46 -0.97 1.90 9.40
C SER A 46 -0.89 2.45 7.99
N GLU A 47 0.33 2.55 7.46
CA GLU A 47 0.53 3.03 6.11
C GLU A 47 -0.09 2.09 5.08
N ALA A 48 0.04 0.79 5.29
CA ALA A 48 -0.55 -0.18 4.38
C ALA A 48 -2.07 -0.06 4.39
N SER A 49 -2.65 0.16 5.55
CA SER A 49 -4.10 0.35 5.64
C SER A 49 -4.55 1.58 4.87
N ASP A 50 -3.81 2.67 5.00
CA ASP A 50 -4.13 3.89 4.27
C ASP A 50 -4.01 3.67 2.77
N LEU A 51 -2.97 2.98 2.35
CA LEU A 51 -2.77 2.70 0.94
C LEU A 51 -3.91 1.86 0.38
N ILE A 52 -4.33 0.86 1.13
CA ILE A 52 -5.44 0.01 0.69
C ILE A 52 -6.69 0.85 0.48
N LYS A 53 -6.97 1.77 1.39
CA LYS A 53 -8.13 2.65 1.25
C LYS A 53 -8.03 3.50 0.00
N LEU A 54 -6.84 4.03 -0.27
CA LEU A 54 -6.63 4.82 -1.48
C LEU A 54 -6.85 3.98 -2.73
N LEU A 55 -6.35 2.76 -2.74
CA LEU A 55 -6.49 1.89 -3.90
C LEU A 55 -7.95 1.52 -4.16
N ILE A 56 -8.69 1.29 -3.10
CA ILE A 56 -10.12 1.01 -3.24
C ILE A 56 -10.83 2.22 -3.83
N PHE A 57 -10.48 3.40 -3.35
CA PHE A 57 -11.06 4.63 -3.85
C PHE A 57 -10.75 4.82 -5.33
N VAL A 58 -9.50 4.61 -5.72
CA VAL A 58 -9.07 4.80 -7.10
C VAL A 58 -9.78 3.82 -8.04
N ARG A 59 -9.92 2.57 -7.61
CA ARG A 59 -10.54 1.58 -8.49
C ARG A 59 -12.06 1.78 -8.61
N SER A 60 -12.63 2.58 -7.72
CA SER A 60 -14.06 2.87 -7.80
C SER A 60 -14.38 3.84 -8.93
N TYR A 61 -13.37 4.50 -9.46
CA TYR A 61 -13.54 5.35 -10.61
C TYR A 61 -13.42 4.52 -11.89
#